data_720d7bf5cb34983525ad6df5c05210ae
#
_entry.id   720d7bf5cb34983525ad6df5c05210ae
#
_cell.length_a   1.000
_cell.length_b   1.000
_cell.length_c   1.000
_cell.angle_alpha   90.00
_cell.angle_beta   90.00
_cell.angle_gamma   90.00
#
_symmetry.space_group_name_H-M   'P 1'
#
loop_
_entity.id
_entity.type
_entity.pdbx_description
1 polymer ?
#
loop_
_entity_poly.entity_id
_entity_poly.type
_entity_poly.pdbx_seq_one_letter_code
_entity_poly.pdbx_strand_id
1 'polypeptide(L)'
;MRSLSYVCASTGETIPLEGPDIWAQTAEGLRGREWSYTLGYRSLTGVSRTAREAELDLTYVRCPEKVDSTRRLFDADVAAGTPGTFDADGWTTRAYVVKAEPQTITPAIIQQKLTVVLLDGIWRKAGAVQHFWLDALTPGLDLDYPHDYPHDYLMTTRNATANNPMPTAMPFKMVIYGPVSNPQLTLGGNRYALDMEIPSGSYVTVTSIAGRRTIVMTAENGDKTNVFDKGRRGTGLNGGEYIFQPIPPGDSTVEWNGFGVDLTVYAEESEPPWPN
;
A
#
# COMPACT_ATOMS: atom_id res chain seq x y z
N MET A 1 -8.24 -22.76 -3.31
CA MET A 1 -6.86 -22.81 -3.79
C MET A 1 -6.35 -21.38 -3.79
N ARG A 2 -5.26 -21.11 -3.13
CA ARG A 2 -4.76 -19.73 -3.07
C ARG A 2 -3.97 -19.41 -4.31
N SER A 3 -4.10 -18.16 -4.77
CA SER A 3 -3.28 -17.67 -5.87
C SER A 3 -1.93 -17.19 -5.31
N LEU A 4 -0.85 -17.65 -5.89
CA LEU A 4 0.48 -17.09 -5.73
C LEU A 4 0.99 -16.68 -7.10
N SER A 5 1.46 -15.45 -7.22
CA SER A 5 2.04 -14.94 -8.45
C SER A 5 3.22 -14.01 -8.18
N TYR A 6 4.05 -13.84 -9.19
CA TYR A 6 5.11 -12.82 -9.22
C TYR A 6 4.81 -11.82 -10.33
N VAL A 7 4.83 -10.55 -9.99
CA VAL A 7 4.66 -9.44 -10.95
C VAL A 7 6.03 -8.80 -11.15
N CYS A 8 6.54 -8.88 -12.37
CA CYS A 8 7.78 -8.24 -12.76
C CYS A 8 7.57 -6.72 -12.83
N ALA A 9 8.36 -5.97 -12.06
CA ALA A 9 8.24 -4.51 -12.02
C ALA A 9 8.73 -3.84 -13.30
N SER A 10 9.71 -4.43 -13.97
CA SER A 10 10.33 -3.87 -15.17
C SER A 10 9.47 -4.02 -16.43
N THR A 11 8.68 -5.07 -16.54
CA THR A 11 7.85 -5.37 -17.73
C THR A 11 6.35 -5.26 -17.47
N GLY A 12 5.92 -5.35 -16.21
CA GLY A 12 4.52 -5.46 -15.81
C GLY A 12 3.92 -6.85 -16.02
N GLU A 13 4.70 -7.83 -16.48
CA GLU A 13 4.22 -9.20 -16.71
C GLU A 13 4.02 -9.94 -15.39
N THR A 14 2.98 -10.78 -15.36
CA THR A 14 2.64 -11.62 -14.18
C THR A 14 2.91 -13.07 -14.45
N ILE A 15 3.65 -13.72 -13.57
CA ILE A 15 3.93 -15.16 -13.61
C ILE A 15 3.06 -15.83 -12.55
N PRO A 16 2.05 -16.65 -12.94
CA PRO A 16 1.32 -17.46 -11.99
C PRO A 16 2.24 -18.59 -11.47
N LEU A 17 2.37 -18.67 -10.15
CA LEU A 17 3.24 -19.67 -9.49
C LEU A 17 2.44 -20.83 -8.87
N GLU A 18 1.12 -20.83 -9.03
CA GLU A 18 0.20 -21.91 -8.66
C GLU A 18 -0.71 -22.26 -9.84
N GLY A 19 -0.10 -22.72 -10.91
CA GLY A 19 -0.80 -23.12 -12.13
C GLY A 19 -0.47 -24.56 -12.54
N PRO A 20 -1.08 -25.05 -13.63
CA PRO A 20 -0.82 -26.39 -14.13
C PRO A 20 0.61 -26.56 -14.70
N ASP A 21 1.22 -25.48 -15.14
CA ASP A 21 2.53 -25.48 -15.79
C ASP A 21 3.67 -25.10 -14.83
N ILE A 22 3.39 -24.19 -13.90
CA ILE A 22 4.35 -23.71 -12.89
C ILE A 22 3.70 -23.86 -11.51
N TRP A 23 4.39 -24.50 -10.60
CA TRP A 23 3.91 -24.75 -9.26
C TRP A 23 4.99 -24.49 -8.21
N ALA A 24 4.70 -23.61 -7.25
CA ALA A 24 5.59 -23.19 -6.18
C ALA A 24 5.44 -24.05 -4.90
N GLN A 25 4.94 -25.26 -4.99
CA GLN A 25 4.73 -26.16 -3.86
C GLN A 25 4.01 -25.45 -2.68
N THR A 26 4.56 -25.58 -1.46
CA THR A 26 3.99 -24.95 -0.24
C THR A 26 4.40 -23.50 -0.05
N ALA A 27 5.40 -23.03 -0.81
CA ALA A 27 6.00 -21.69 -0.68
C ALA A 27 6.36 -21.34 0.78
N GLU A 28 6.84 -22.32 1.56
CA GLU A 28 7.10 -22.19 3.00
C GLU A 28 8.09 -21.06 3.31
N GLY A 29 9.10 -20.88 2.48
CA GLY A 29 10.09 -19.81 2.65
C GLY A 29 9.50 -18.41 2.61
N LEU A 30 8.45 -18.20 1.82
CA LEU A 30 7.74 -16.91 1.75
C LEU A 30 6.83 -16.68 2.98
N ARG A 31 6.46 -17.76 3.69
CA ARG A 31 5.53 -17.71 4.82
C ARG A 31 6.21 -17.52 6.17
N GLY A 32 7.54 -17.64 6.23
CA GLY A 32 8.27 -17.38 7.46
C GLY A 32 8.26 -15.89 7.83
N ARG A 33 8.35 -15.59 9.12
CA ARG A 33 8.53 -14.26 9.64
C ARG A 33 9.80 -14.15 10.47
N GLU A 34 10.44 -13.01 10.40
CA GLU A 34 11.65 -12.73 11.16
C GLU A 34 11.64 -11.28 11.64
N TRP A 35 12.02 -11.09 12.90
CA TRP A 35 12.19 -9.78 13.51
C TRP A 35 13.63 -9.63 13.98
N SER A 36 14.28 -8.57 13.59
CA SER A 36 15.55 -8.14 14.18
C SER A 36 15.29 -7.40 15.46
N TYR A 37 16.01 -7.73 16.53
CA TYR A 37 15.83 -7.12 17.83
C TYR A 37 17.13 -7.07 18.62
N THR A 38 17.18 -6.21 19.61
CA THR A 38 18.23 -6.18 20.63
C THR A 38 17.63 -6.56 21.99
N LEU A 39 18.30 -7.47 22.71
CA LEU A 39 17.89 -7.84 24.06
C LEU A 39 18.37 -6.78 25.05
N GLY A 40 17.44 -6.17 25.79
CA GLY A 40 17.70 -5.38 26.97
C GLY A 40 17.51 -6.21 28.24
N TYR A 41 17.69 -5.57 29.40
CA TYR A 41 17.37 -6.20 30.68
C TYR A 41 15.86 -6.37 30.83
N ARG A 42 15.34 -7.57 30.61
CA ARG A 42 13.90 -7.92 30.64
C ARG A 42 13.03 -7.20 29.60
N SER A 43 13.60 -6.80 28.46
CA SER A 43 12.86 -6.13 27.37
C SER A 43 13.47 -6.42 26.00
N LEU A 44 12.67 -6.26 24.96
CA LEU A 44 13.16 -6.17 23.59
C LEU A 44 13.33 -4.70 23.22
N THR A 45 14.47 -4.36 22.65
CA THR A 45 14.76 -3.01 22.14
C THR A 45 15.19 -3.10 20.67
N GLY A 46 15.10 -2.00 19.93
CA GLY A 46 15.53 -1.96 18.53
C GLY A 46 14.79 -2.94 17.63
N VAL A 47 13.51 -3.21 17.91
CA VAL A 47 12.71 -4.16 17.11
C VAL A 47 12.45 -3.59 15.73
N SER A 48 12.84 -4.32 14.69
CA SER A 48 12.67 -3.92 13.30
C SER A 48 12.43 -5.14 12.40
N ARG A 49 11.91 -4.89 11.21
CA ARG A 49 11.84 -5.87 10.12
C ARG A 49 12.88 -5.46 9.08
N THR A 50 13.76 -6.38 8.77
CA THR A 50 14.83 -6.17 7.78
C THR A 50 14.57 -7.00 6.54
N ALA A 51 15.30 -6.69 5.47
CA ALA A 51 15.34 -7.57 4.32
C ALA A 51 15.87 -8.96 4.74
N ARG A 52 15.26 -10.02 4.20
CA ARG A 52 15.65 -11.40 4.48
C ARG A 52 15.66 -12.23 3.22
N GLU A 53 16.46 -13.26 3.23
CA GLU A 53 16.43 -14.29 2.21
C GLU A 53 15.35 -15.35 2.54
N ALA A 54 14.71 -15.85 1.50
CA ALA A 54 13.76 -16.94 1.57
C ALA A 54 14.01 -17.91 0.42
N GLU A 55 13.78 -19.19 0.64
CA GLU A 55 13.85 -20.20 -0.40
C GLU A 55 12.45 -20.46 -0.97
N LEU A 56 12.37 -20.67 -2.29
CA LEU A 56 11.14 -21.01 -2.99
C LEU A 56 11.44 -22.12 -4.01
N ASP A 57 10.78 -23.25 -3.87
CA ASP A 57 10.91 -24.35 -4.82
C ASP A 57 9.86 -24.19 -5.93
N LEU A 58 10.32 -24.09 -7.19
CA LEU A 58 9.48 -24.06 -8.36
C LEU A 58 9.59 -25.37 -9.15
N THR A 59 8.44 -25.88 -9.56
CA THR A 59 8.31 -27.01 -10.46
C THR A 59 7.66 -26.56 -11.75
N TYR A 60 8.32 -26.84 -12.89
CA TYR A 60 7.80 -26.62 -14.24
C TYR A 60 7.40 -27.98 -14.83
N VAL A 61 6.17 -28.07 -15.32
CA VAL A 61 5.61 -29.33 -15.84
C VAL A 61 5.39 -29.22 -17.34
N ARG A 62 6.18 -29.95 -18.14
CA ARG A 62 6.10 -30.01 -19.61
C ARG A 62 6.19 -28.68 -20.33
N CYS A 63 6.84 -27.67 -19.74
CA CYS A 63 6.96 -26.34 -20.30
C CYS A 63 8.39 -25.76 -20.11
N PRO A 64 9.42 -26.36 -20.72
CA PRO A 64 10.80 -25.89 -20.57
C PRO A 64 10.98 -24.43 -21.03
N GLU A 65 10.20 -23.98 -22.01
CA GLU A 65 10.20 -22.60 -22.50
C GLU A 65 9.81 -21.58 -21.42
N LYS A 66 8.99 -21.99 -20.44
CA LYS A 66 8.60 -21.12 -19.32
C LYS A 66 9.72 -20.92 -18.32
N VAL A 67 10.68 -21.83 -18.22
CA VAL A 67 11.88 -21.66 -17.39
C VAL A 67 12.68 -20.47 -17.88
N ASP A 68 12.90 -20.37 -19.20
CA ASP A 68 13.68 -19.28 -19.77
C ASP A 68 12.93 -17.94 -19.71
N SER A 69 11.62 -17.93 -19.96
CA SER A 69 10.83 -16.71 -19.86
C SER A 69 10.76 -16.19 -18.42
N THR A 70 10.51 -17.07 -17.45
CA THR A 70 10.50 -16.72 -16.02
C THR A 70 11.85 -16.16 -15.56
N ARG A 71 12.96 -16.83 -15.94
CA ARG A 71 14.30 -16.34 -15.61
C ARG A 71 14.55 -14.93 -16.16
N ARG A 72 14.19 -14.68 -17.43
CA ARG A 72 14.37 -13.35 -18.04
C ARG A 72 13.63 -12.24 -17.28
N LEU A 73 12.45 -12.52 -16.74
CA LEU A 73 11.69 -11.55 -15.95
C LEU A 73 12.36 -11.29 -14.59
N PHE A 74 12.86 -12.33 -13.93
CA PHE A 74 13.62 -12.16 -12.68
C PHE A 74 14.92 -11.38 -12.92
N ASP A 75 15.66 -11.71 -13.97
CA ASP A 75 16.90 -11.02 -14.33
C ASP A 75 16.66 -9.56 -14.71
N ALA A 76 15.54 -9.25 -15.37
CA ALA A 76 15.18 -7.89 -15.73
C ALA A 76 14.98 -7.00 -14.50
N ASP A 77 14.29 -7.49 -13.47
CA ASP A 77 14.08 -6.73 -12.22
C ASP A 77 15.38 -6.51 -11.46
N VAL A 78 16.24 -7.52 -11.39
CA VAL A 78 17.56 -7.40 -10.74
C VAL A 78 18.45 -6.41 -11.51
N ALA A 79 18.51 -6.52 -12.84
CA ALA A 79 19.32 -5.63 -13.69
C ALA A 79 18.84 -4.18 -13.65
N ALA A 80 17.53 -3.96 -13.60
CA ALA A 80 16.93 -2.63 -13.48
C ALA A 80 17.01 -2.03 -12.08
N GLY A 81 17.36 -2.83 -11.04
CA GLY A 81 17.30 -2.41 -9.65
C GLY A 81 15.88 -2.10 -9.16
N THR A 82 14.86 -2.63 -9.83
CA THR A 82 13.46 -2.44 -9.48
C THR A 82 12.89 -3.76 -8.96
N PRO A 83 12.51 -3.84 -7.66
CA PRO A 83 12.02 -5.10 -7.11
C PRO A 83 10.66 -5.46 -7.68
N GLY A 84 10.51 -6.71 -8.09
CA GLY A 84 9.21 -7.28 -8.39
C GLY A 84 8.35 -7.46 -7.16
N THR A 85 7.16 -8.01 -7.35
CA THR A 85 6.18 -8.17 -6.28
C THR A 85 5.64 -9.59 -6.27
N PHE A 86 5.74 -10.28 -5.14
CA PHE A 86 4.94 -11.48 -4.90
C PHE A 86 3.56 -11.06 -4.42
N ASP A 87 2.53 -11.67 -4.99
CA ASP A 87 1.13 -11.53 -4.59
C ASP A 87 0.58 -12.88 -4.15
N ALA A 88 0.08 -12.95 -2.93
CA ALA A 88 -0.61 -14.09 -2.35
C ALA A 88 -2.02 -13.67 -1.90
N ASP A 89 -3.05 -13.97 -2.69
CA ASP A 89 -4.45 -13.63 -2.42
C ASP A 89 -4.68 -12.11 -2.17
N GLY A 90 -3.97 -11.26 -2.93
CA GLY A 90 -4.00 -9.81 -2.80
C GLY A 90 -3.12 -9.25 -1.68
N TRP A 91 -2.37 -10.10 -0.97
CA TRP A 91 -1.28 -9.69 -0.11
C TRP A 91 0.01 -9.61 -0.89
N THR A 92 0.65 -8.48 -0.89
CA THR A 92 1.81 -8.19 -1.72
C THR A 92 3.06 -7.93 -0.88
N THR A 93 4.21 -8.41 -1.36
CA THR A 93 5.52 -8.08 -0.80
C THR A 93 6.53 -7.85 -1.92
N ARG A 94 7.46 -6.90 -1.72
CA ARG A 94 8.51 -6.62 -2.70
C ARG A 94 9.67 -7.56 -2.54
N ALA A 95 10.18 -8.06 -3.65
CA ALA A 95 11.28 -8.99 -3.63
C ALA A 95 12.11 -8.97 -4.92
N TYR A 96 13.33 -9.48 -4.80
CA TYR A 96 14.15 -9.92 -5.93
C TYR A 96 14.31 -11.43 -5.89
N VAL A 97 14.27 -12.07 -7.05
CA VAL A 97 14.73 -13.45 -7.20
C VAL A 97 16.18 -13.39 -7.69
N VAL A 98 17.13 -13.69 -6.81
CA VAL A 98 18.55 -13.44 -7.05
C VAL A 98 19.34 -14.68 -7.46
N LYS A 99 18.77 -15.87 -7.26
CA LYS A 99 19.45 -17.14 -7.54
C LYS A 99 18.42 -18.20 -7.92
N ALA A 100 18.80 -19.08 -8.85
CA ALA A 100 18.06 -20.28 -9.21
C ALA A 100 19.02 -21.46 -9.30
N GLU A 101 18.76 -22.51 -8.51
CA GLU A 101 19.55 -23.75 -8.50
C GLU A 101 18.71 -24.89 -9.07
N PRO A 102 19.10 -25.48 -10.21
CA PRO A 102 18.43 -26.67 -10.73
C PRO A 102 18.54 -27.83 -9.74
N GLN A 103 17.42 -28.47 -9.43
CA GLN A 103 17.35 -29.65 -8.56
C GLN A 103 17.09 -30.93 -9.36
N THR A 104 16.13 -30.86 -10.28
CA THR A 104 15.76 -32.00 -11.12
C THR A 104 15.55 -31.50 -12.56
N ILE A 105 16.12 -32.17 -13.53
CA ILE A 105 15.94 -31.89 -14.95
C ILE A 105 15.55 -33.17 -15.65
N THR A 106 14.30 -33.27 -16.08
CA THR A 106 13.79 -34.35 -16.91
C THR A 106 12.98 -33.77 -18.07
N PRO A 107 12.68 -34.52 -19.14
CA PRO A 107 11.85 -34.01 -20.22
C PRO A 107 10.43 -33.57 -19.81
N ALA A 108 9.94 -34.09 -18.68
CA ALA A 108 8.58 -33.81 -18.20
C ALA A 108 8.55 -32.81 -17.04
N ILE A 109 9.62 -32.69 -16.24
CA ILE A 109 9.65 -31.90 -15.02
C ILE A 109 11.02 -31.25 -14.88
N ILE A 110 11.01 -29.94 -14.63
CA ILE A 110 12.18 -29.15 -14.23
C ILE A 110 11.87 -28.58 -12.86
N GLN A 111 12.74 -28.85 -11.89
CA GLN A 111 12.63 -28.28 -10.54
C GLN A 111 13.81 -27.35 -10.28
N GLN A 112 13.53 -26.19 -9.71
CA GLN A 112 14.51 -25.20 -9.33
C GLN A 112 14.24 -24.70 -7.91
N LYS A 113 15.30 -24.54 -7.14
CA LYS A 113 15.29 -23.84 -5.86
C LYS A 113 15.70 -22.41 -6.12
N LEU A 114 14.81 -21.47 -5.82
CA LEU A 114 15.07 -20.04 -5.94
C LEU A 114 15.47 -19.45 -4.59
N THR A 115 16.43 -18.50 -4.62
CA THR A 115 16.68 -17.62 -3.49
C THR A 115 15.98 -16.29 -3.77
N VAL A 116 15.08 -15.93 -2.87
CA VAL A 116 14.25 -14.73 -2.92
C VAL A 116 14.68 -13.78 -1.82
N VAL A 117 15.00 -12.53 -2.15
CA VAL A 117 15.29 -11.49 -1.17
C VAL A 117 14.02 -10.68 -0.96
N LEU A 118 13.36 -10.86 0.17
CA LEU A 118 12.19 -10.08 0.61
C LEU A 118 12.69 -8.78 1.24
N LEU A 119 12.34 -7.63 0.66
CA LEU A 119 12.93 -6.34 1.04
C LEU A 119 12.32 -5.73 2.29
N ASP A 120 11.02 -5.89 2.47
CA ASP A 120 10.30 -5.17 3.53
C ASP A 120 10.03 -6.05 4.75
N GLY A 121 10.14 -7.37 4.64
CA GLY A 121 9.71 -8.33 5.68
C GLY A 121 8.23 -8.20 6.07
N ILE A 122 7.43 -7.58 5.21
CA ILE A 122 6.02 -7.23 5.42
C ILE A 122 5.22 -7.60 4.18
N TRP A 123 4.06 -8.20 4.42
CA TRP A 123 3.01 -8.38 3.43
C TRP A 123 1.97 -7.28 3.60
N ARG A 124 1.52 -6.68 2.50
CA ARG A 124 0.53 -5.58 2.48
C ARG A 124 -0.66 -5.94 1.63
N LYS A 125 -1.83 -5.54 2.11
CA LYS A 125 -3.07 -5.60 1.35
C LYS A 125 -3.75 -4.25 1.40
N ALA A 126 -4.16 -3.73 0.25
CA ALA A 126 -4.97 -2.53 0.19
C ALA A 126 -6.37 -2.83 0.73
N GLY A 127 -6.84 -2.04 1.67
CA GLY A 127 -8.23 -2.05 2.11
C GLY A 127 -9.16 -1.45 1.06
N ALA A 128 -10.46 -1.47 1.33
CA ALA A 128 -11.43 -0.77 0.51
C ALA A 128 -11.15 0.74 0.51
N VAL A 129 -11.44 1.39 -0.61
CA VAL A 129 -11.35 2.85 -0.70
C VAL A 129 -12.50 3.44 0.11
N GLN A 130 -12.19 4.36 1.01
CA GLN A 130 -13.14 5.12 1.79
C GLN A 130 -13.25 6.51 1.16
N HIS A 131 -14.44 6.87 0.71
CA HIS A 131 -14.71 8.11 -0.04
C HIS A 131 -15.28 9.17 0.90
N PHE A 132 -14.65 10.34 0.93
CA PHE A 132 -15.11 11.51 1.65
C PHE A 132 -15.34 12.63 0.64
N TRP A 133 -16.60 12.77 0.24
CA TRP A 133 -17.04 13.77 -0.72
C TRP A 133 -18.13 14.62 -0.09
N LEU A 134 -18.10 15.92 -0.34
CA LEU A 134 -19.28 16.72 -0.11
C LEU A 134 -20.25 16.41 -1.24
N ASP A 135 -21.35 15.74 -0.92
CA ASP A 135 -22.48 15.72 -1.84
C ASP A 135 -22.85 17.16 -2.16
N ALA A 136 -22.98 17.47 -3.45
CA ALA A 136 -23.58 18.75 -3.83
C ALA A 136 -24.87 18.86 -3.03
N LEU A 137 -25.00 19.91 -2.22
CA LEU A 137 -26.21 20.18 -1.49
C LEU A 137 -27.35 20.04 -2.47
N THR A 138 -28.24 19.08 -2.30
CA THR A 138 -29.47 18.99 -3.04
C THR A 138 -30.22 20.27 -2.67
N PRO A 139 -30.43 21.22 -3.60
CA PRO A 139 -31.24 22.39 -3.28
C PRO A 139 -32.64 21.88 -2.98
N GLY A 140 -33.10 21.98 -1.74
CA GLY A 140 -34.45 21.59 -1.40
C GLY A 140 -34.68 20.87 -0.08
N LEU A 141 -33.67 20.68 0.76
CA LEU A 141 -33.91 20.39 2.16
C LEU A 141 -33.80 21.67 2.97
N ASP A 142 -34.72 22.60 2.67
CA ASP A 142 -35.10 23.63 3.62
C ASP A 142 -35.66 22.93 4.87
N LEU A 143 -34.89 22.94 5.94
CA LEU A 143 -35.45 22.79 7.26
C LEU A 143 -36.24 24.07 7.52
N ASP A 144 -37.51 24.07 7.09
CA ASP A 144 -38.48 25.11 7.35
C ASP A 144 -38.75 25.17 8.86
N TYR A 145 -37.90 25.90 9.58
CA TYR A 145 -38.23 26.34 10.94
C TYR A 145 -39.15 27.51 10.84
N PRO A 146 -40.29 27.52 11.54
CA PRO A 146 -41.33 28.57 11.45
C PRO A 146 -40.90 29.92 12.06
N HIS A 147 -39.62 30.20 12.20
CA HIS A 147 -39.07 31.50 12.60
C HIS A 147 -37.91 31.87 11.69
N ASP A 148 -38.12 32.92 10.95
CA ASP A 148 -37.19 33.64 10.10
C ASP A 148 -35.99 34.14 10.92
N TYR A 149 -34.93 33.31 11.03
CA TYR A 149 -33.62 33.77 11.49
C TYR A 149 -32.76 34.04 10.27
N PRO A 150 -32.12 35.22 10.15
CA PRO A 150 -31.35 35.62 8.97
C PRO A 150 -29.95 34.94 8.89
N HIS A 151 -29.78 33.76 9.45
CA HIS A 151 -28.54 32.99 9.38
C HIS A 151 -28.86 31.56 9.00
N ASP A 152 -28.67 31.25 7.73
CA ASP A 152 -28.51 29.88 7.26
C ASP A 152 -27.28 29.28 7.92
N TYR A 153 -27.48 28.33 8.85
CA TYR A 153 -26.40 27.49 9.33
C TYR A 153 -26.02 26.49 8.23
N LEU A 154 -25.26 26.95 7.25
CA LEU A 154 -24.54 26.05 6.37
C LEU A 154 -23.58 25.23 7.26
N MET A 155 -23.88 23.96 7.47
CA MET A 155 -22.90 23.02 8.02
C MET A 155 -21.74 22.91 7.02
N THR A 156 -20.73 23.74 7.18
CA THR A 156 -19.51 23.74 6.36
C THR A 156 -18.56 22.62 6.72
N THR A 157 -18.82 21.92 7.83
CA THR A 157 -17.99 20.81 8.32
C THR A 157 -18.86 19.56 8.44
N ARG A 158 -18.55 18.51 7.69
CA ARG A 158 -19.19 17.20 7.86
C ARG A 158 -18.24 16.30 8.63
N ASN A 159 -18.78 15.60 9.62
CA ASN A 159 -18.09 14.54 10.31
C ASN A 159 -18.38 13.23 9.59
N ALA A 160 -17.33 12.59 9.09
CA ALA A 160 -17.39 11.25 8.56
C ALA A 160 -16.50 10.35 9.42
N THR A 161 -16.56 9.05 9.20
CA THR A 161 -15.76 8.08 9.94
C THR A 161 -14.85 7.33 8.98
N ALA A 162 -13.56 7.34 9.27
CA ALA A 162 -12.57 6.49 8.64
C ALA A 162 -12.33 5.25 9.50
N ASN A 163 -12.26 4.08 8.89
CA ASN A 163 -12.03 2.82 9.58
C ASN A 163 -10.66 2.23 9.24
N ASN A 164 -9.92 1.84 10.27
CA ASN A 164 -8.76 0.96 10.18
C ASN A 164 -9.07 -0.34 10.92
N PRO A 165 -9.36 -1.45 10.22
CA PRO A 165 -9.75 -2.71 10.84
C PRO A 165 -8.60 -3.46 11.53
N MET A 166 -7.36 -2.97 11.40
CA MET A 166 -6.19 -3.60 11.99
C MET A 166 -6.01 -3.18 13.45
N PRO A 167 -5.39 -4.02 14.30
CA PRO A 167 -5.21 -3.74 15.72
C PRO A 167 -4.15 -2.68 16.02
N THR A 168 -3.42 -2.22 15.00
CA THR A 168 -2.35 -1.22 15.11
C THR A 168 -2.52 -0.13 14.08
N ALA A 169 -1.80 0.98 14.26
CA ALA A 169 -1.80 2.08 13.29
C ALA A 169 -1.19 1.63 11.97
N MET A 170 -1.88 1.91 10.85
CA MET A 170 -1.56 1.40 9.51
C MET A 170 -1.22 2.51 8.53
N PRO A 171 -0.31 2.24 7.57
CA PRO A 171 -0.02 3.16 6.49
C PRO A 171 -1.23 3.29 5.54
N PHE A 172 -1.24 4.38 4.78
CA PHE A 172 -2.33 4.71 3.88
C PHE A 172 -1.85 5.26 2.54
N LYS A 173 -2.76 5.26 1.58
CA LYS A 173 -2.76 6.11 0.40
C LYS A 173 -3.96 7.05 0.48
N MET A 174 -3.73 8.34 0.32
CA MET A 174 -4.77 9.37 0.30
C MET A 174 -4.69 10.10 -1.03
N VAL A 175 -5.84 10.27 -1.69
CA VAL A 175 -5.97 11.06 -2.91
C VAL A 175 -6.82 12.26 -2.60
N ILE A 176 -6.31 13.46 -2.84
CA ILE A 176 -6.97 14.74 -2.60
C ILE A 176 -7.26 15.36 -3.96
N TYR A 177 -8.53 15.64 -4.23
CA TYR A 177 -8.98 16.15 -5.51
C TYR A 177 -9.15 17.65 -5.50
N GLY A 178 -8.73 18.32 -6.60
CA GLY A 178 -8.98 19.74 -6.85
C GLY A 178 -10.38 20.01 -7.42
N PRO A 179 -10.82 21.30 -7.42
CA PRO A 179 -10.03 22.46 -7.01
C PRO A 179 -10.01 22.67 -5.50
N VAL A 180 -8.86 22.91 -4.92
CA VAL A 180 -8.72 23.27 -3.50
C VAL A 180 -7.41 23.99 -3.24
N SER A 181 -7.44 25.00 -2.34
CA SER A 181 -6.25 25.72 -1.87
C SER A 181 -5.93 25.32 -0.43
N ASN A 182 -4.66 24.95 -0.19
CA ASN A 182 -4.15 24.52 1.11
C ASN A 182 -5.05 23.47 1.77
N PRO A 183 -5.30 22.32 1.12
CA PRO A 183 -6.19 21.29 1.67
C PRO A 183 -5.69 20.79 3.02
N GLN A 184 -6.63 20.63 3.94
CA GLN A 184 -6.39 20.06 5.23
C GLN A 184 -7.57 19.19 5.68
N LEU A 185 -7.25 18.07 6.32
CA LEU A 185 -8.23 17.25 7.00
C LEU A 185 -7.68 16.79 8.35
N THR A 186 -8.54 16.65 9.34
CA THR A 186 -8.21 16.07 10.65
C THR A 186 -8.78 14.68 10.73
N LEU A 187 -7.95 13.71 11.09
CA LEU A 187 -8.33 12.31 11.24
C LEU A 187 -7.61 11.72 12.45
N GLY A 188 -8.36 11.13 13.38
CA GLY A 188 -7.79 10.51 14.57
C GLY A 188 -6.92 11.44 15.41
N GLY A 189 -7.24 12.73 15.44
CA GLY A 189 -6.50 13.76 16.20
C GLY A 189 -5.23 14.29 15.49
N ASN A 190 -4.90 13.79 14.29
CA ASN A 190 -3.80 14.31 13.48
C ASN A 190 -4.34 15.14 12.30
N ARG A 191 -3.67 16.26 12.01
CA ARG A 191 -3.97 17.11 10.86
C ARG A 191 -3.07 16.75 9.70
N TYR A 192 -3.68 16.36 8.58
CA TYR A 192 -3.02 16.10 7.30
C TYR A 192 -3.22 17.32 6.41
N ALA A 193 -2.14 18.01 6.07
CA ALA A 193 -2.23 19.27 5.35
C ALA A 193 -1.15 19.39 4.26
N LEU A 194 -1.51 20.06 3.17
CA LEU A 194 -0.62 20.44 2.07
C LEU A 194 -0.63 21.96 1.90
N ASP A 195 0.55 22.57 1.78
CA ASP A 195 0.73 23.99 1.50
C ASP A 195 0.85 24.22 0.00
N MET A 196 -0.26 24.06 -0.72
CA MET A 196 -0.31 24.23 -2.17
C MET A 196 -1.74 24.36 -2.67
N GLU A 197 -1.87 24.88 -3.89
CA GLU A 197 -3.11 24.86 -4.65
C GLU A 197 -3.17 23.60 -5.53
N ILE A 198 -4.32 22.92 -5.54
CA ILE A 198 -4.60 21.79 -6.45
C ILE A 198 -5.65 22.30 -7.44
N PRO A 199 -5.30 22.45 -8.73
CA PRO A 199 -6.21 22.93 -9.76
C PRO A 199 -7.38 21.97 -10.03
N SER A 200 -8.43 22.47 -10.65
CA SER A 200 -9.53 21.64 -11.17
C SER A 200 -9.00 20.57 -12.13
N GLY A 201 -9.56 19.37 -12.09
CA GLY A 201 -9.12 18.23 -12.91
C GLY A 201 -7.81 17.58 -12.44
N SER A 202 -7.11 18.18 -11.46
CA SER A 202 -5.87 17.65 -10.89
C SER A 202 -6.11 17.01 -9.52
N TYR A 203 -5.19 16.15 -9.10
CA TYR A 203 -5.24 15.55 -7.76
C TYR A 203 -3.85 15.31 -7.19
N VAL A 204 -3.74 15.22 -5.87
CA VAL A 204 -2.50 14.87 -5.16
C VAL A 204 -2.65 13.53 -4.48
N THR A 205 -1.68 12.64 -4.72
CA THR A 205 -1.58 11.35 -4.05
C THR A 205 -0.52 11.40 -2.97
N VAL A 206 -0.91 11.15 -1.73
CA VAL A 206 -0.02 10.99 -0.57
C VAL A 206 0.07 9.51 -0.23
N THR A 207 1.29 8.97 -0.15
CA THR A 207 1.56 7.59 0.26
C THR A 207 2.43 7.59 1.51
N SER A 208 1.93 6.99 2.60
CA SER A 208 2.62 7.01 3.90
C SER A 208 3.45 5.75 4.19
N ILE A 209 3.50 4.78 3.27
CA ILE A 209 4.24 3.53 3.45
C ILE A 209 5.71 3.81 3.77
N ALA A 210 6.21 3.27 4.88
CA ALA A 210 7.60 3.42 5.30
C ALA A 210 8.57 3.01 4.19
N GLY A 211 9.63 3.81 3.99
CA GLY A 211 10.60 3.61 2.90
C GLY A 211 10.09 3.98 1.49
N ARG A 212 8.80 4.34 1.34
CA ARG A 212 8.17 4.70 0.06
C ARG A 212 7.23 5.91 0.18
N ARG A 213 7.51 6.82 1.12
CA ARG A 213 6.70 8.01 1.30
C ARG A 213 6.82 8.92 0.10
N THR A 214 5.68 9.31 -0.47
CA THR A 214 5.62 10.19 -1.64
C THR A 214 4.45 11.15 -1.52
N ILE A 215 4.59 12.33 -2.13
CA ILE A 215 3.50 13.25 -2.41
C ILE A 215 3.66 13.63 -3.88
N VAL A 216 2.70 13.21 -4.71
CA VAL A 216 2.75 13.39 -6.15
C VAL A 216 1.47 14.07 -6.62
N MET A 217 1.59 15.22 -7.27
CA MET A 217 0.49 15.85 -7.98
C MET A 217 0.40 15.26 -9.39
N THR A 218 -0.80 14.87 -9.79
CA THR A 218 -1.12 14.50 -11.16
C THR A 218 -2.04 15.56 -11.73
N ALA A 219 -1.58 16.23 -12.78
CA ALA A 219 -2.35 17.24 -13.49
C ALA A 219 -3.41 16.59 -14.39
N GLU A 220 -4.37 17.37 -14.88
CA GLU A 220 -5.44 16.93 -15.78
C GLU A 220 -4.93 16.23 -17.06
N ASN A 221 -3.78 16.69 -17.58
CA ASN A 221 -3.12 16.09 -18.74
C ASN A 221 -2.33 14.79 -18.42
N GLY A 222 -2.35 14.35 -17.15
CA GLY A 222 -1.64 13.16 -16.68
C GLY A 222 -0.19 13.38 -16.25
N ASP A 223 0.35 14.60 -16.37
CA ASP A 223 1.71 14.92 -15.93
C ASP A 223 1.85 14.76 -14.41
N LYS A 224 2.94 14.14 -13.98
CA LYS A 224 3.22 13.88 -12.58
C LYS A 224 4.35 14.76 -12.06
N THR A 225 4.08 15.48 -10.99
CA THR A 225 5.07 16.34 -10.32
C THR A 225 5.26 15.89 -8.88
N ASN A 226 6.51 15.75 -8.45
CA ASN A 226 6.82 15.49 -7.05
C ASN A 226 6.66 16.79 -6.25
N VAL A 227 5.73 16.78 -5.29
CA VAL A 227 5.43 17.91 -4.41
C VAL A 227 5.65 17.55 -2.94
N PHE A 228 6.63 16.73 -2.68
CA PHE A 228 6.94 16.20 -1.34
C PHE A 228 7.24 17.29 -0.30
N ASP A 229 7.79 18.41 -0.73
CA ASP A 229 8.08 19.59 0.10
C ASP A 229 6.81 20.33 0.59
N LYS A 230 5.67 20.15 -0.09
CA LYS A 230 4.40 20.80 0.25
C LYS A 230 3.65 20.14 1.40
N GLY A 231 4.03 18.93 1.80
CA GLY A 231 3.40 18.22 2.92
C GLY A 231 3.83 18.78 4.27
N ARG A 232 2.88 19.15 5.12
CA ARG A 232 3.19 19.59 6.48
C ARG A 232 3.67 18.43 7.35
N ARG A 233 4.70 18.67 8.12
CA ARG A 233 5.33 17.67 8.99
C ARG A 233 5.34 18.07 10.46
N GLY A 234 4.97 19.29 10.79
CA GLY A 234 4.85 19.82 12.15
C GLY A 234 5.99 19.36 13.06
N THR A 235 5.64 18.82 14.22
CA THR A 235 6.58 18.21 15.16
C THR A 235 6.97 16.77 14.81
N GLY A 236 6.56 16.27 13.65
CA GLY A 236 6.80 14.90 13.17
C GLY A 236 5.80 13.88 13.71
N LEU A 237 6.18 12.61 13.71
CA LEU A 237 5.33 11.50 14.13
C LEU A 237 4.78 11.73 15.54
N ASN A 238 3.47 11.54 15.73
CA ASN A 238 2.72 11.76 16.96
C ASN A 238 2.65 13.24 17.43
N GLY A 239 3.04 14.17 16.57
CA GLY A 239 3.03 15.61 16.88
C GLY A 239 1.73 16.34 16.57
N GLY A 240 0.69 15.63 16.09
CA GLY A 240 -0.62 16.21 15.76
C GLY A 240 -0.71 16.88 14.39
N GLU A 241 0.40 17.05 13.67
CA GLU A 241 0.46 17.59 12.32
C GLU A 241 1.57 16.91 11.52
N TYR A 242 1.29 15.71 11.04
CA TYR A 242 2.26 14.95 10.24
C TYR A 242 1.56 14.29 9.05
N ILE A 243 1.87 14.75 7.84
CA ILE A 243 1.21 14.29 6.60
C ILE A 243 1.29 12.78 6.36
N PHE A 244 2.25 12.08 6.95
CA PHE A 244 2.43 10.63 6.82
C PHE A 244 2.10 9.87 8.11
N GLN A 245 1.37 10.49 9.05
CA GLN A 245 0.96 9.83 10.29
C GLN A 245 0.11 8.60 9.98
N PRO A 246 0.49 7.40 10.41
CA PRO A 246 -0.33 6.21 10.21
C PRO A 246 -1.73 6.38 10.82
N ILE A 247 -2.73 5.78 10.17
CA ILE A 247 -4.12 5.84 10.62
C ILE A 247 -4.29 4.95 11.87
N PRO A 248 -4.77 5.49 12.99
CA PRO A 248 -4.95 4.72 14.22
C PRO A 248 -5.95 3.57 14.04
N PRO A 249 -5.92 2.53 14.90
CA PRO A 249 -6.84 1.40 14.82
C PRO A 249 -8.28 1.81 15.15
N GLY A 250 -9.23 1.09 14.57
CA GLY A 250 -10.67 1.31 14.76
C GLY A 250 -11.21 2.51 13.98
N ASP A 251 -12.32 3.03 14.47
CA ASP A 251 -13.03 4.16 13.86
C ASP A 251 -12.42 5.49 14.31
N SER A 252 -12.19 6.37 13.35
CA SER A 252 -11.68 7.72 13.57
C SER A 252 -12.57 8.75 12.90
N THR A 253 -12.93 9.80 13.62
CA THR A 253 -13.66 10.92 13.04
C THR A 253 -12.80 11.65 12.02
N VAL A 254 -13.38 11.97 10.87
CA VAL A 254 -12.76 12.76 9.80
C VAL A 254 -13.47 14.11 9.72
N GLU A 255 -12.71 15.18 9.83
CA GLU A 255 -13.19 16.56 9.66
C GLU A 255 -12.42 17.20 8.51
N TRP A 256 -13.13 17.73 7.51
CA TRP A 256 -12.50 18.39 6.36
C TRP A 256 -13.44 19.42 5.72
N ASN A 257 -12.89 20.29 4.88
CA ASN A 257 -13.61 21.40 4.24
C ASN A 257 -13.70 21.21 2.73
N GLY A 258 -14.84 20.78 2.22
CA GLY A 258 -15.30 21.06 0.86
C GLY A 258 -14.53 20.50 -0.33
N PHE A 259 -13.70 19.49 -0.16
CA PHE A 259 -12.99 18.82 -1.25
C PHE A 259 -13.15 17.30 -1.20
N GLY A 260 -12.96 16.64 -2.33
CA GLY A 260 -13.01 15.18 -2.41
C GLY A 260 -11.75 14.53 -1.86
N VAL A 261 -11.90 13.48 -1.06
CA VAL A 261 -10.78 12.68 -0.54
C VAL A 261 -11.10 11.20 -0.65
N ASP A 262 -10.16 10.42 -1.20
CA ASP A 262 -10.18 8.97 -1.16
C ASP A 262 -9.07 8.48 -0.23
N LEU A 263 -9.42 7.67 0.75
CA LEU A 263 -8.51 7.07 1.70
C LEU A 263 -8.48 5.56 1.54
N THR A 264 -7.29 5.00 1.31
CA THR A 264 -7.04 3.56 1.33
C THR A 264 -6.09 3.26 2.48
N VAL A 265 -6.54 2.51 3.48
CA VAL A 265 -5.70 2.02 4.56
C VAL A 265 -5.11 0.68 4.16
N TYR A 266 -3.80 0.48 4.34
CA TYR A 266 -3.14 -0.78 4.03
C TYR A 266 -3.07 -1.64 5.28
N ALA A 267 -3.57 -2.87 5.20
CA ALA A 267 -3.24 -3.89 6.18
C ALA A 267 -1.78 -4.32 6.01
N GLU A 268 -1.04 -4.44 7.11
CA GLU A 268 0.34 -4.94 7.14
C GLU A 268 0.46 -6.12 8.08
N GLU A 269 0.98 -7.24 7.56
CA GLU A 269 1.26 -8.45 8.33
C GLU A 269 2.68 -8.95 8.07
N SER A 270 3.24 -9.70 9.01
CA SER A 270 4.60 -10.26 8.89
C SER A 270 4.65 -11.47 7.97
N GLU A 271 3.54 -12.10 7.73
CA GLU A 271 3.38 -13.28 6.86
C GLU A 271 2.03 -13.20 6.13
N PRO A 272 1.87 -13.78 4.93
CA PRO A 272 0.57 -13.86 4.28
C PRO A 272 -0.34 -14.80 5.07
N PRO A 273 -1.67 -14.61 5.04
CA PRO A 273 -2.60 -15.47 5.78
C PRO A 273 -2.43 -16.94 5.40
N TRP A 274 -2.55 -17.83 6.37
CA TRP A 274 -2.50 -19.27 6.14
C TRP A 274 -3.71 -19.76 5.34
N PRO A 275 -3.57 -20.85 4.53
CA PRO A 275 -4.70 -21.48 3.87
C PRO A 275 -5.68 -22.01 4.94
N ASN A 276 -6.98 -21.68 4.80
CA ASN A 276 -8.05 -22.34 5.53
C ASN A 276 -8.36 -23.68 4.87
#